data_983b2519b503a23e84666b04bef228c7
#
_entry.id   983b2519b503a23e84666b04bef228c7
#
_cell.length_a   1.000
_cell.length_b   1.000
_cell.length_c   1.000
_cell.angle_alpha   90.00
_cell.angle_beta   90.00
_cell.angle_gamma   90.00
#
_symmetry.space_group_name_H-M   'P 1'
#
loop_
_entity.id
_entity.type
_entity.pdbx_description
1 polymer ?
#
loop_
_entity_poly.entity_id
_entity_poly.type
_entity_poly.pdbx_seq_one_letter_code
_entity_poly.pdbx_strand_id
1 'polypeptide(L)' 'MSNITTIGVDLAKNIFQVHGVDERGKVVLRRALKRAEMSSFFARLVPCLIGMEACGGAHFWARKLSEMGHTVRLMAPQS' A
#
# COMPACT_ATOMS: atom_id res chain seq x y z
N MET A 1 20.99 2.19 1.96
CA MET A 1 19.71 1.63 1.48
C MET A 1 18.59 2.64 1.65
N SER A 2 17.79 2.77 0.62
CA SER A 2 16.66 3.69 0.70
C SER A 2 15.55 3.07 1.55
N ASN A 3 15.02 3.85 2.48
CA ASN A 3 13.89 3.42 3.29
C ASN A 3 12.59 3.88 2.62
N ILE A 4 11.64 2.97 2.51
CA ILE A 4 10.33 3.32 1.99
C ILE A 4 9.58 4.07 3.06
N THR A 5 9.13 5.29 2.74
CA THR A 5 8.36 6.10 3.68
C THR A 5 6.87 6.11 3.34
N THR A 6 6.56 6.01 2.06
CA THR A 6 5.18 6.07 1.59
C THR A 6 4.96 5.04 0.50
N ILE A 7 3.81 4.37 0.56
CA ILE A 7 3.43 3.40 -0.45
C ILE A 7 2.05 3.77 -1.00
N GLY A 8 1.95 3.76 -2.33
CA GLY A 8 0.65 3.88 -2.99
C GLY A 8 0.20 2.51 -3.43
N VAL A 9 -1.03 2.14 -3.12
CA VAL A 9 -1.61 0.87 -3.51
C VAL A 9 -2.80 1.12 -4.42
N ASP A 10 -2.76 0.54 -5.59
CA ASP A 10 -3.85 0.61 -6.55
C ASP A 10 -4.57 -0.73 -6.52
N LEU A 11 -5.76 -0.73 -5.93
CA LEU A 11 -6.53 -1.96 -5.75
C LEU A 11 -7.25 -2.32 -7.03
N ALA A 12 -6.91 -3.47 -7.57
CA ALA A 12 -7.58 -4.01 -8.72
C ALA A 12 -8.25 -5.32 -8.33
N LYS A 13 -8.92 -5.95 -9.28
CA LYS A 13 -9.71 -7.13 -9.00
C LYS A 13 -8.87 -8.29 -8.49
N ASN A 14 -7.78 -8.58 -9.16
CA ASN A 14 -6.93 -9.73 -8.83
C ASN A 14 -5.49 -9.36 -8.53
N ILE A 15 -5.00 -8.29 -9.13
CA ILE A 15 -3.62 -7.85 -8.99
C ILE A 15 -3.61 -6.45 -8.42
N PHE A 16 -2.84 -6.26 -7.36
CA PHE A 16 -2.70 -4.95 -6.72
C PHE A 16 -1.35 -4.38 -7.09
N GLN A 17 -1.35 -3.12 -7.59
CA GLN A 17 -0.11 -2.44 -7.95
C GLN A 17 0.39 -1.67 -6.74
N VAL A 18 1.66 -1.85 -6.42
CA VAL A 18 2.28 -1.23 -5.25
C VAL A 18 3.47 -0.39 -5.70
N HIS A 19 3.46 0.88 -5.30
CA HIS A 19 4.55 1.81 -5.60
C HIS A 19 5.06 2.40 -4.30
N GLY A 20 6.35 2.21 -4.02
CA GLY A 20 6.95 2.77 -2.82
C GLY A 20 7.92 3.88 -3.13
N VAL A 21 7.92 4.92 -2.31
CA VAL A 21 8.86 6.03 -2.44
C VAL A 21 9.62 6.23 -1.16
N ASP A 22 10.83 6.81 -1.29
CA ASP A 22 11.65 7.13 -0.12
C ASP A 22 11.36 8.55 0.36
N GLU A 23 12.14 9.03 1.33
CA GLU A 23 11.92 10.36 1.91
C GLU A 23 12.13 11.50 0.92
N ARG A 24 12.76 11.22 -0.20
CA ARG A 24 12.96 12.21 -1.25
C ARG A 24 11.88 12.16 -2.32
N GLY A 25 10.93 11.23 -2.17
CA GLY A 25 9.88 11.05 -3.17
C GLY A 25 10.30 10.24 -4.37
N LYS A 26 11.48 9.61 -4.30
CA LYS A 26 11.96 8.79 -5.40
C LYS A 26 11.33 7.41 -5.33
N VAL A 27 10.87 6.89 -6.46
CA VAL A 27 10.29 5.56 -6.53
C VAL A 27 11.39 4.53 -6.36
N VAL A 28 11.31 3.74 -5.30
CA VAL A 28 12.29 2.71 -5.00
C VAL A 28 11.69 1.32 -5.02
N LEU A 29 10.37 1.21 -5.22
CA LEU A 29 9.70 -0.07 -5.25
C LEU A 29 8.54 -0.02 -6.22
N ARG A 30 8.43 -1.05 -7.07
CA ARG A 30 7.26 -1.26 -7.92
C ARG A 30 6.99 -2.76 -7.93
N ARG A 31 5.81 -3.14 -7.49
CA ARG A 31 5.44 -4.55 -7.43
C ARG A 31 3.99 -4.72 -7.84
N ALA A 32 3.73 -5.84 -8.49
CA ALA A 32 2.37 -6.31 -8.70
C ALA A 32 2.17 -7.50 -7.77
N LEU A 33 1.20 -7.40 -6.89
CA LEU A 33 0.96 -8.43 -5.89
C LEU A 33 -0.41 -9.06 -6.13
N LYS A 34 -0.47 -10.36 -6.00
CA LYS A 34 -1.75 -11.05 -5.94
C LYS A 34 -2.37 -10.80 -4.58
N ARG A 35 -3.69 -10.92 -4.51
CA ARG A 35 -4.41 -10.71 -3.25
C ARG A 35 -3.80 -11.53 -2.12
N ALA A 36 -3.45 -12.79 -2.39
CA ALA A 36 -2.90 -13.67 -1.37
C ALA A 36 -1.51 -13.24 -0.89
N GLU A 37 -0.81 -12.42 -1.67
CA GLU A 37 0.54 -11.98 -1.32
C GLU A 37 0.56 -10.70 -0.51
N MET A 38 -0.57 -9.99 -0.48
CA MET A 38 -0.64 -8.68 0.17
C MET A 38 -0.25 -8.73 1.65
N SER A 39 -0.85 -9.66 2.38
CA SER A 39 -0.62 -9.73 3.83
C SER A 39 0.84 -10.01 4.17
N SER A 40 1.45 -10.99 3.51
CA SER A 40 2.83 -11.34 3.82
C SER A 40 3.80 -10.24 3.39
N PHE A 41 3.52 -9.58 2.28
CA PHE A 41 4.37 -8.50 1.82
C PHE A 41 4.40 -7.34 2.83
N PHE A 42 3.21 -6.88 3.24
CA PHE A 42 3.13 -5.74 4.15
C PHE A 42 3.50 -6.08 5.58
N ALA A 43 3.36 -7.34 5.97
CA ALA A 43 3.77 -7.75 7.31
C ALA A 43 5.29 -7.70 7.48
N ARG A 44 6.04 -7.84 6.39
CA ARG A 44 7.50 -7.78 6.43
C ARG A 44 8.05 -6.39 6.28
N LEU A 45 7.20 -5.45 5.92
CA LEU A 45 7.63 -4.09 5.63
C LEU A 45 7.68 -3.28 6.90
N VAL A 46 8.72 -2.44 7.04
CA VAL A 46 8.80 -1.50 8.14
C VAL A 46 7.56 -0.60 8.08
N PRO A 47 6.95 -0.26 9.23
CA PRO A 47 5.76 0.60 9.22
C PRO A 47 5.97 1.86 8.41
N CYS A 48 5.01 2.16 7.55
CA CYS A 48 5.09 3.30 6.65
C CYS A 48 3.69 3.84 6.38
N LEU A 49 3.63 4.94 5.65
CA LEU A 49 2.37 5.54 5.24
C LEU A 49 1.89 4.86 3.97
N ILE A 50 0.65 4.39 3.96
CA ILE A 50 0.07 3.72 2.81
C ILE A 50 -1.15 4.51 2.35
N GLY A 51 -1.14 4.92 1.08
CA GLY A 51 -2.26 5.60 0.47
C GLY A 51 -2.96 4.68 -0.52
N MET A 52 -4.28 4.69 -0.51
CA MET A 52 -5.05 3.93 -1.48
C MET A 52 -6.37 4.63 -1.76
N GLU A 53 -6.92 4.40 -2.95
CA GLU A 53 -8.20 4.96 -3.32
C GLU A 53 -9.33 4.27 -2.57
N ALA A 54 -10.29 5.06 -2.12
CA ALA A 54 -11.46 4.53 -1.41
C ALA A 54 -12.39 3.89 -2.43
N CYS A 55 -12.28 2.59 -2.57
CA CYS A 55 -13.11 1.80 -3.48
C CYS A 55 -13.51 0.51 -2.78
N GLY A 56 -14.22 -0.37 -3.48
CA GLY A 56 -14.64 -1.64 -2.90
C GLY A 56 -13.45 -2.42 -2.39
N GLY A 57 -13.49 -2.87 -1.16
CA GLY A 57 -12.41 -3.62 -0.54
C GLY A 57 -11.37 -2.76 0.14
N ALA A 58 -11.36 -1.44 -0.11
CA ALA A 58 -10.33 -0.58 0.47
C ALA A 58 -10.41 -0.56 2.00
N HIS A 59 -11.62 -0.54 2.55
CA HIS A 59 -11.78 -0.50 4.01
C HIS A 59 -11.27 -1.78 4.68
N PHE A 60 -11.46 -2.92 4.04
CA PHE A 60 -10.92 -4.18 4.53
C PHE A 60 -9.40 -4.10 4.62
N TRP A 61 -8.77 -3.67 3.53
CA TRP A 61 -7.31 -3.60 3.48
C TRP A 61 -6.76 -2.51 4.40
N ALA A 62 -7.46 -1.37 4.51
CA ALA A 62 -7.03 -0.32 5.42
C ALA A 62 -6.96 -0.84 6.85
N ARG A 63 -7.99 -1.58 7.27
CA ARG A 63 -8.01 -2.15 8.61
C ARG A 63 -6.90 -3.17 8.79
N LYS A 64 -6.75 -4.06 7.82
CA LYS A 64 -5.75 -5.12 7.91
C LYS A 64 -4.33 -4.57 7.95
N LEU A 65 -4.03 -3.61 7.08
CA LEU A 65 -2.70 -3.01 7.05
C LEU A 65 -2.43 -2.15 8.28
N SER A 66 -3.45 -1.51 8.81
CA SER A 66 -3.30 -0.75 10.05
C SER A 66 -2.97 -1.66 11.23
N GLU A 67 -3.54 -2.84 11.25
CA GLU A 67 -3.23 -3.82 12.30
C GLU A 67 -1.79 -4.28 12.25
N MET A 68 -1.15 -4.16 11.11
CA MET A 68 0.26 -4.50 10.95
C MET A 68 1.20 -3.37 11.34
N GLY A 69 0.66 -2.24 11.79
CA GLY A 69 1.46 -1.10 12.23
C GLY A 69 1.61 0.01 11.21
N HIS A 70 1.05 -0.16 10.02
CA HIS A 70 1.13 0.88 8.99
C HIS A 70 0.08 1.96 9.23
N THR A 71 0.35 3.18 8.76
CA THR A 71 -0.61 4.26 8.77
C THR A 71 -1.28 4.30 7.41
N VAL A 72 -2.60 4.08 7.36
CA VAL A 72 -3.31 3.98 6.09
C VAL A 72 -4.21 5.20 5.91
N ARG A 73 -4.15 5.78 4.71
CA ARG A 73 -5.00 6.89 4.33
C ARG A 73 -5.78 6.52 3.08
N LEU A 74 -7.08 6.67 3.16
CA LEU A 74 -7.95 6.45 2.01
C LEU A 74 -8.20 7.80 1.33
N MET A 75 -8.09 7.80 0.02
CA MET A 75 -8.29 9.00 -0.78
C MET A 75 -9.50 8.84 -1.66
N ALA A 76 -10.24 9.94 -1.86
CA ALA A 76 -11.41 9.89 -2.73
C ALA A 76 -10.97 9.52 -4.15
N PRO A 77 -11.76 8.71 -4.86
CA PRO A 77 -11.45 8.39 -6.23
C PRO A 77 -11.48 9.65 -7.09
N GLN A 78 -10.55 9.75 -8.01
CA GLN A 78 -10.55 10.86 -8.95
C GLN A 78 -11.51 10.54 -10.10
N SER A 79 -12.29 11.52 -10.46
CA SER A 79 -13.25 11.38 -11.56
C SER A 79 -12.61 11.64 -12.91
#